data_6556ac7a2a9fa461975821fe6f3c653b
#
_entry.id   6556ac7a2a9fa461975821fe6f3c653b
#
_cell.length_a   1.000
_cell.length_b   1.000
_cell.length_c   1.000
_cell.angle_alpha   90.00
_cell.angle_beta   90.00
_cell.angle_gamma   90.00
#
_symmetry.space_group_name_H-M   'P 1'
#
loop_
_entity.id
_entity.type
_entity.pdbx_description
1 polymer ?
#
loop_
_entity_poly.entity_id
_entity_poly.type
_entity_poly.pdbx_seq_one_letter_code
_entity_poly.pdbx_strand_id
1 'polypeptide(L)'
;TNLVFTANTINTQPTDTYQWAINGVDVTIANGYAQNETGTTYQVDTLGDIGDGDVVTVRVATAAPDSCTVTSTGVTMTVSAAPIANLNSNATDDTICAGSAVVITADDVPGATYTFRLNGLAVPAGDVVGRVYTTSAITQQSTVTVEVTNGAGCSLTGSLTIFVPKAATAGVIAANAADLVLCPGDNIAFDIASTNPGTLDASSSAGSVLTYQWQQRNATTGNVWTPIALATSYTLDISVTPLSINEDTEIRRLTFATRSTVECPAAGAGLPSNVVSINVEEPRNPTITTNPGTTVCAEDVTNLVFTANT
;
A
#
# COMPACT_ATOMS: atom_id res chain seq x y z
N THR A 1 -29.31 -18.72 -2.75
CA THR A 1 -30.65 -19.24 -2.36
C THR A 1 -31.41 -19.44 -3.64
N ASN A 2 -31.92 -20.68 -3.89
CA ASN A 2 -32.71 -20.95 -5.07
C ASN A 2 -34.11 -20.37 -4.86
N LEU A 3 -34.63 -19.69 -5.87
CA LEU A 3 -36.00 -19.20 -5.87
C LEU A 3 -36.95 -20.38 -6.21
N VAL A 4 -37.89 -20.63 -5.32
CA VAL A 4 -38.87 -21.74 -5.48
C VAL A 4 -40.29 -21.18 -5.37
N PHE A 5 -41.10 -21.44 -6.38
CA PHE A 5 -42.52 -21.18 -6.35
C PHE A 5 -43.26 -22.47 -5.95
N THR A 6 -44.30 -22.36 -5.13
CA THR A 6 -45.12 -23.50 -4.70
C THR A 6 -46.57 -23.21 -4.99
N ALA A 7 -47.24 -24.12 -5.72
CA ALA A 7 -48.66 -24.05 -5.95
C ALA A 7 -49.41 -24.50 -4.70
N ASN A 8 -50.14 -23.58 -4.08
CA ASN A 8 -51.05 -23.89 -2.96
C ASN A 8 -52.46 -24.09 -3.52
N THR A 9 -52.84 -25.33 -3.70
CA THR A 9 -54.12 -25.72 -4.27
C THR A 9 -55.02 -26.42 -3.28
N ILE A 10 -56.32 -26.23 -3.37
CA ILE A 10 -57.34 -26.90 -2.56
C ILE A 10 -58.14 -27.88 -3.43
N ASN A 11 -58.63 -28.97 -2.86
CA ASN A 11 -59.42 -30.01 -3.52
C ASN A 11 -58.70 -30.69 -4.69
N THR A 12 -57.36 -30.83 -4.63
CA THR A 12 -56.56 -31.49 -5.67
C THR A 12 -56.66 -33.00 -5.58
N GLN A 13 -56.53 -33.66 -6.76
CA GLN A 13 -56.41 -35.09 -6.90
C GLN A 13 -55.02 -35.49 -7.29
N PRO A 14 -54.53 -36.69 -6.96
CA PRO A 14 -53.19 -37.15 -7.35
C PRO A 14 -52.95 -37.18 -8.89
N THR A 15 -54.00 -37.10 -9.65
CA THR A 15 -54.00 -37.15 -11.14
C THR A 15 -53.99 -35.74 -11.76
N ASP A 16 -54.11 -34.69 -10.98
CA ASP A 16 -54.04 -33.31 -11.48
C ASP A 16 -52.67 -33.00 -12.04
N THR A 17 -52.61 -32.24 -13.12
CA THR A 17 -51.38 -31.79 -13.77
C THR A 17 -51.19 -30.31 -13.55
N TYR A 18 -49.91 -29.92 -13.42
CA TYR A 18 -49.49 -28.54 -13.20
C TYR A 18 -48.65 -28.10 -14.37
N GLN A 19 -48.84 -26.87 -14.81
CA GLN A 19 -47.95 -26.23 -15.78
C GLN A 19 -47.66 -24.80 -15.34
N TRP A 20 -46.41 -24.51 -15.09
CA TRP A 20 -45.95 -23.17 -14.77
C TRP A 20 -45.73 -22.35 -16.03
N ALA A 21 -45.96 -21.04 -15.95
CA ALA A 21 -45.75 -20.11 -17.05
C ALA A 21 -45.18 -18.80 -16.52
N ILE A 22 -44.33 -18.17 -17.32
CA ILE A 22 -43.78 -16.84 -17.10
C ILE A 22 -44.28 -15.94 -18.23
N ASN A 23 -44.94 -14.84 -17.87
CA ASN A 23 -45.57 -13.92 -18.82
C ASN A 23 -46.51 -14.62 -19.80
N GLY A 24 -47.19 -15.69 -19.35
CA GLY A 24 -48.07 -16.46 -20.17
C GLY A 24 -47.41 -17.49 -21.10
N VAL A 25 -46.10 -17.61 -21.09
CA VAL A 25 -45.32 -18.60 -21.83
C VAL A 25 -45.02 -19.80 -20.92
N ASP A 26 -45.38 -20.98 -21.32
CA ASP A 26 -45.17 -22.21 -20.54
C ASP A 26 -43.69 -22.44 -20.29
N VAL A 27 -43.32 -22.74 -19.05
CA VAL A 27 -41.94 -23.08 -18.62
C VAL A 27 -41.63 -24.47 -19.15
N THR A 28 -40.87 -24.51 -20.24
CA THR A 28 -40.45 -25.75 -20.92
C THR A 28 -39.06 -25.55 -21.51
N ILE A 29 -38.28 -26.62 -21.65
CA ILE A 29 -36.99 -26.59 -22.34
C ILE A 29 -37.11 -26.06 -23.76
N ALA A 30 -38.24 -26.42 -24.45
CA ALA A 30 -38.54 -25.96 -25.81
C ALA A 30 -38.72 -24.43 -25.91
N ASN A 31 -39.19 -23.80 -24.85
CA ASN A 31 -39.38 -22.35 -24.75
C ASN A 31 -38.13 -21.61 -24.17
N GLY A 32 -37.01 -22.31 -24.02
CA GLY A 32 -35.75 -21.74 -23.61
C GLY A 32 -35.47 -21.72 -22.10
N TYR A 33 -36.31 -22.36 -21.29
CA TYR A 33 -36.10 -22.52 -19.86
C TYR A 33 -35.19 -23.72 -19.57
N ALA A 34 -34.41 -23.65 -18.50
CA ALA A 34 -33.48 -24.71 -18.16
C ALA A 34 -34.18 -26.01 -17.73
N GLN A 35 -35.37 -25.92 -17.22
CA GLN A 35 -36.17 -27.05 -16.76
C GLN A 35 -37.63 -27.01 -17.28
N ASN A 36 -38.23 -28.17 -17.26
CA ASN A 36 -39.62 -28.40 -17.62
C ASN A 36 -40.43 -28.60 -16.34
N GLU A 37 -41.20 -27.60 -15.92
CA GLU A 37 -41.86 -27.64 -14.62
C GLU A 37 -43.34 -27.94 -14.75
N THR A 38 -43.66 -29.16 -14.35
CA THR A 38 -45.03 -29.69 -14.38
C THR A 38 -45.53 -30.18 -13.02
N GLY A 39 -44.77 -29.94 -11.95
CA GLY A 39 -45.13 -30.32 -10.59
C GLY A 39 -45.72 -29.17 -9.77
N THR A 40 -46.04 -29.47 -8.50
CA THR A 40 -46.55 -28.49 -7.54
C THR A 40 -45.54 -27.42 -7.15
N THR A 41 -44.25 -27.57 -7.55
CA THR A 41 -43.20 -26.62 -7.32
C THR A 41 -42.45 -26.28 -8.60
N TYR A 42 -42.03 -25.04 -8.74
CA TYR A 42 -41.12 -24.58 -9.77
C TYR A 42 -39.91 -23.97 -9.13
N GLN A 43 -38.72 -24.50 -9.41
CA GLN A 43 -37.45 -23.98 -8.96
C GLN A 43 -36.75 -23.30 -10.13
N VAL A 44 -36.36 -22.04 -9.92
CA VAL A 44 -35.60 -21.27 -10.92
C VAL A 44 -34.13 -21.69 -10.86
N ASP A 45 -33.61 -22.26 -11.94
CA ASP A 45 -32.24 -22.77 -12.00
C ASP A 45 -31.23 -21.73 -12.44
N THR A 46 -31.62 -20.79 -13.29
CA THR A 46 -30.75 -19.74 -13.81
C THR A 46 -31.34 -18.36 -13.57
N LEU A 47 -30.46 -17.42 -13.19
CA LEU A 47 -30.80 -16.01 -12.94
C LEU A 47 -31.39 -15.29 -14.20
N GLY A 48 -31.36 -15.92 -15.38
CA GLY A 48 -31.91 -15.37 -16.63
C GLY A 48 -33.36 -15.74 -16.90
N ASP A 49 -33.89 -16.68 -16.15
CA ASP A 49 -35.28 -17.20 -16.41
C ASP A 49 -36.34 -16.28 -15.81
N ILE A 50 -36.01 -15.43 -14.83
CA ILE A 50 -36.92 -14.48 -14.19
C ILE A 50 -36.31 -13.09 -14.23
N GLY A 51 -36.99 -12.14 -14.84
CA GLY A 51 -36.66 -10.71 -14.91
C GLY A 51 -37.53 -9.85 -13.99
N ASP A 52 -37.16 -8.57 -13.90
CA ASP A 52 -37.99 -7.60 -13.19
C ASP A 52 -39.29 -7.35 -13.93
N GLY A 53 -40.41 -7.41 -13.19
CA GLY A 53 -41.75 -7.26 -13.74
C GLY A 53 -42.33 -8.54 -14.30
N ASP A 54 -41.61 -9.66 -14.35
CA ASP A 54 -42.12 -10.93 -14.80
C ASP A 54 -43.28 -11.43 -13.93
N VAL A 55 -44.29 -12.00 -14.57
CA VAL A 55 -45.49 -12.54 -13.91
C VAL A 55 -45.46 -14.05 -13.99
N VAL A 56 -45.31 -14.69 -12.84
CA VAL A 56 -45.32 -16.16 -12.73
C VAL A 56 -46.72 -16.64 -12.41
N THR A 57 -47.24 -17.62 -13.18
CA THR A 57 -48.51 -18.27 -12.98
C THR A 57 -48.36 -19.77 -12.99
N VAL A 58 -49.34 -20.49 -12.42
CA VAL A 58 -49.47 -21.93 -12.55
C VAL A 58 -50.87 -22.27 -13.04
N ARG A 59 -50.96 -23.13 -14.05
CA ARG A 59 -52.21 -23.72 -14.56
C ARG A 59 -52.33 -25.13 -14.00
N VAL A 60 -53.47 -25.42 -13.39
CA VAL A 60 -53.83 -26.75 -12.88
C VAL A 60 -54.91 -27.31 -13.77
N ALA A 61 -54.75 -28.55 -14.20
CA ALA A 61 -55.75 -29.25 -14.99
C ALA A 61 -56.11 -30.57 -14.31
N THR A 62 -57.44 -30.84 -14.21
CA THR A 62 -57.96 -32.12 -13.73
C THR A 62 -57.81 -33.18 -14.81
N ALA A 63 -57.71 -34.46 -14.40
CA ALA A 63 -57.66 -35.58 -15.34
C ALA A 63 -58.95 -35.74 -16.13
N ALA A 64 -58.81 -36.39 -17.28
CA ALA A 64 -59.97 -36.80 -18.07
C ALA A 64 -60.97 -37.67 -17.27
N PRO A 65 -62.29 -37.62 -17.53
CA PRO A 65 -62.91 -37.03 -18.72
C PRO A 65 -63.25 -35.55 -18.65
N ASP A 66 -63.18 -34.91 -17.45
CA ASP A 66 -63.74 -33.56 -17.26
C ASP A 66 -62.78 -32.44 -17.57
N SER A 67 -61.50 -32.71 -17.68
CA SER A 67 -60.33 -31.78 -18.08
C SER A 67 -60.55 -30.28 -17.81
N CYS A 68 -61.01 -29.95 -16.60
CA CYS A 68 -61.16 -28.56 -16.19
C CYS A 68 -59.79 -27.93 -15.92
N THR A 69 -59.59 -26.73 -16.43
CA THR A 69 -58.34 -25.98 -16.18
C THR A 69 -58.60 -24.69 -15.43
N VAL A 70 -57.72 -24.38 -14.47
CA VAL A 70 -57.74 -23.11 -13.73
C VAL A 70 -56.32 -22.57 -13.67
N THR A 71 -56.14 -21.28 -13.95
CA THR A 71 -54.89 -20.58 -13.84
C THR A 71 -54.89 -19.70 -12.58
N SER A 72 -53.80 -19.73 -11.83
CA SER A 72 -53.64 -18.89 -10.63
C SER A 72 -53.65 -17.40 -10.97
N THR A 73 -53.89 -16.56 -9.97
CA THR A 73 -53.46 -15.16 -10.04
C THR A 73 -51.94 -15.10 -10.19
N GLY A 74 -51.45 -14.17 -10.99
CA GLY A 74 -50.01 -14.00 -11.23
C GLY A 74 -49.29 -13.44 -10.01
N VAL A 75 -48.09 -13.90 -9.84
CA VAL A 75 -47.11 -13.29 -8.89
C VAL A 75 -46.13 -12.46 -9.71
N THR A 76 -46.20 -11.12 -9.53
CA THR A 76 -45.24 -10.22 -10.19
C THR A 76 -43.95 -10.23 -9.43
N MET A 77 -42.83 -10.44 -10.11
CA MET A 77 -41.51 -10.48 -9.57
C MET A 77 -40.89 -9.07 -9.57
N THR A 78 -40.11 -8.78 -8.52
CA THR A 78 -39.25 -7.61 -8.49
C THR A 78 -37.82 -8.09 -8.37
N VAL A 79 -37.01 -7.83 -9.40
CA VAL A 79 -35.58 -8.17 -9.43
C VAL A 79 -34.77 -6.92 -9.28
N SER A 80 -34.12 -6.77 -8.14
CA SER A 80 -33.25 -5.64 -7.86
C SER A 80 -31.81 -5.95 -8.25
N ALA A 81 -31.17 -5.02 -8.93
CA ALA A 81 -29.76 -5.13 -9.25
C ALA A 81 -28.89 -5.15 -7.96
N ALA A 82 -27.79 -5.90 -7.99
CA ALA A 82 -26.79 -5.83 -6.93
C ALA A 82 -26.22 -4.40 -6.84
N PRO A 83 -25.93 -3.91 -5.64
CA PRO A 83 -25.28 -2.61 -5.48
C PRO A 83 -23.84 -2.66 -6.00
N ILE A 84 -23.24 -1.48 -6.21
CA ILE A 84 -21.77 -1.35 -6.39
C ILE A 84 -21.11 -1.33 -5.04
N ALA A 85 -19.86 -1.87 -4.95
CA ALA A 85 -19.11 -1.97 -3.70
C ALA A 85 -17.64 -1.62 -3.89
N ASN A 86 -17.32 -0.60 -4.72
CA ASN A 86 -15.94 -0.14 -4.89
C ASN A 86 -15.48 0.64 -3.65
N LEU A 87 -14.18 0.52 -3.36
CA LEU A 87 -13.50 1.24 -2.28
C LEU A 87 -12.39 2.10 -2.84
N ASN A 88 -12.24 3.30 -2.27
CA ASN A 88 -11.15 4.22 -2.56
C ASN A 88 -10.51 4.65 -1.24
N SER A 89 -9.19 4.81 -1.22
CA SER A 89 -8.48 5.39 -0.07
C SER A 89 -8.01 6.82 -0.36
N ASN A 90 -7.73 7.58 0.68
CA ASN A 90 -7.07 8.88 0.58
C ASN A 90 -5.54 8.76 0.52
N ALA A 91 -5.00 7.54 0.55
CA ALA A 91 -3.57 7.29 0.47
C ALA A 91 -3.11 7.17 -0.98
N THR A 92 -1.93 7.71 -1.29
CA THR A 92 -1.33 7.57 -2.62
C THR A 92 -1.03 6.10 -2.92
N ASP A 93 -1.56 5.58 -4.03
CA ASP A 93 -1.42 4.17 -4.44
C ASP A 93 -1.76 3.18 -3.30
N ASP A 94 -2.75 3.52 -2.48
CA ASP A 94 -3.18 2.76 -1.30
C ASP A 94 -2.03 2.41 -0.34
N THR A 95 -0.99 3.25 -0.29
CA THR A 95 0.23 3.02 0.47
C THR A 95 0.37 4.04 1.60
N ILE A 96 0.65 3.54 2.81
CA ILE A 96 0.87 4.35 4.02
C ILE A 96 2.09 3.86 4.79
N CYS A 97 2.68 4.72 5.61
CA CYS A 97 3.71 4.29 6.55
C CYS A 97 3.12 3.55 7.76
N ALA A 98 3.89 2.60 8.30
CA ALA A 98 3.48 1.85 9.49
C ALA A 98 3.12 2.80 10.65
N GLY A 99 1.99 2.55 11.29
CA GLY A 99 1.46 3.39 12.37
C GLY A 99 0.58 4.55 11.90
N SER A 100 0.37 4.73 10.61
CA SER A 100 -0.56 5.73 10.07
C SER A 100 -1.99 5.20 9.98
N ALA A 101 -2.96 6.12 10.05
CA ALA A 101 -4.36 5.85 9.74
C ALA A 101 -4.64 6.22 8.27
N VAL A 102 -5.69 5.63 7.70
CA VAL A 102 -6.15 5.94 6.35
C VAL A 102 -7.68 6.04 6.33
N VAL A 103 -8.20 6.94 5.51
CA VAL A 103 -9.64 7.10 5.28
C VAL A 103 -10.02 6.32 4.02
N ILE A 104 -10.99 5.43 4.15
CA ILE A 104 -11.50 4.58 3.08
C ILE A 104 -12.96 4.93 2.84
N THR A 105 -13.31 5.15 1.59
CA THR A 105 -14.65 5.56 1.19
C THR A 105 -15.21 4.58 0.19
N ALA A 106 -16.40 4.05 0.45
CA ALA A 106 -17.18 3.27 -0.51
C ALA A 106 -17.94 4.19 -1.47
N ASP A 107 -18.28 3.66 -2.65
CA ASP A 107 -19.16 4.35 -3.58
C ASP A 107 -20.52 4.65 -2.92
N ASP A 108 -21.14 5.73 -3.38
CA ASP A 108 -22.45 6.14 -2.86
C ASP A 108 -23.56 5.33 -3.53
N VAL A 109 -24.30 4.56 -2.71
CA VAL A 109 -25.47 3.82 -3.14
C VAL A 109 -26.68 4.32 -2.33
N PRO A 110 -27.65 5.01 -2.94
CA PRO A 110 -28.77 5.60 -2.22
C PRO A 110 -29.55 4.56 -1.38
N GLY A 111 -29.72 4.89 -0.09
CA GLY A 111 -30.46 4.02 0.84
C GLY A 111 -29.76 2.74 1.24
N ALA A 112 -28.48 2.55 0.89
CA ALA A 112 -27.71 1.38 1.27
C ALA A 112 -27.18 1.47 2.69
N THR A 113 -26.87 0.30 3.26
CA THR A 113 -26.09 0.14 4.48
C THR A 113 -24.70 -0.40 4.15
N TYR A 114 -23.70 -0.02 4.96
CA TYR A 114 -22.29 -0.34 4.73
C TYR A 114 -21.73 -1.05 5.96
N THR A 115 -21.18 -2.24 5.76
CA THR A 115 -20.53 -3.02 6.84
C THR A 115 -19.06 -3.23 6.49
N PHE A 116 -18.18 -2.52 7.19
CA PHE A 116 -16.72 -2.61 6.98
C PHE A 116 -16.09 -3.69 7.84
N ARG A 117 -15.03 -4.30 7.30
CA ARG A 117 -14.15 -5.24 8.01
C ARG A 117 -12.69 -4.94 7.66
N LEU A 118 -11.83 -5.11 8.65
CA LEU A 118 -10.37 -5.03 8.48
C LEU A 118 -9.79 -6.43 8.70
N ASN A 119 -9.11 -6.97 7.69
CA ASN A 119 -8.56 -8.33 7.71
C ASN A 119 -9.60 -9.39 8.14
N GLY A 120 -10.85 -9.23 7.68
CA GLY A 120 -11.99 -10.10 7.99
C GLY A 120 -12.67 -9.85 9.34
N LEU A 121 -12.10 -9.02 10.22
CA LEU A 121 -12.66 -8.67 11.51
C LEU A 121 -13.57 -7.44 11.41
N ALA A 122 -14.65 -7.42 12.18
CA ALA A 122 -15.52 -6.25 12.26
C ALA A 122 -14.74 -5.04 12.83
N VAL A 123 -14.95 -3.88 12.22
CA VAL A 123 -14.33 -2.63 12.68
C VAL A 123 -15.19 -1.97 13.77
N PRO A 124 -14.61 -1.14 14.68
CA PRO A 124 -15.36 -0.42 15.67
C PRO A 124 -16.41 0.51 15.03
N ALA A 125 -17.60 0.55 15.59
CA ALA A 125 -18.70 1.37 15.06
C ALA A 125 -18.38 2.88 15.06
N GLY A 126 -17.54 3.35 15.99
CA GLY A 126 -17.11 4.74 16.09
C GLY A 126 -16.17 5.18 14.95
N ASP A 127 -15.55 4.23 14.25
CA ASP A 127 -14.62 4.48 13.15
C ASP A 127 -15.34 4.57 11.78
N VAL A 128 -16.66 4.33 11.76
CA VAL A 128 -17.49 4.31 10.55
C VAL A 128 -18.55 5.39 10.61
N VAL A 129 -18.60 6.23 9.58
CA VAL A 129 -19.64 7.24 9.38
C VAL A 129 -20.25 7.04 7.98
N GLY A 130 -21.43 6.44 7.94
CA GLY A 130 -22.10 6.11 6.68
C GLY A 130 -21.23 5.19 5.81
N ARG A 131 -20.80 5.68 4.65
CA ARG A 131 -19.94 4.96 3.69
C ARG A 131 -18.44 5.19 3.88
N VAL A 132 -18.03 5.86 4.95
CA VAL A 132 -16.63 6.21 5.24
C VAL A 132 -16.15 5.44 6.47
N TYR A 133 -15.02 4.78 6.32
CA TYR A 133 -14.28 4.13 7.40
C TYR A 133 -12.92 4.80 7.58
N THR A 134 -12.62 5.25 8.81
CA THR A 134 -11.31 5.76 9.18
C THR A 134 -10.61 4.70 10.02
N THR A 135 -9.49 4.17 9.53
CA THR A 135 -8.76 3.12 10.26
C THR A 135 -8.06 3.69 11.48
N SER A 136 -7.86 2.85 12.50
CA SER A 136 -6.79 3.05 13.47
C SER A 136 -5.42 2.85 12.78
N ALA A 137 -4.31 3.06 13.52
CA ALA A 137 -2.96 2.88 13.01
C ALA A 137 -2.74 1.48 12.41
N ILE A 138 -2.41 1.43 11.11
CA ILE A 138 -2.09 0.20 10.39
C ILE A 138 -0.56 0.00 10.42
N THR A 139 -0.09 -1.17 10.83
CA THR A 139 1.35 -1.48 10.98
C THR A 139 1.89 -2.49 9.98
N GLN A 140 1.02 -3.12 9.20
CA GLN A 140 1.36 -4.11 8.17
C GLN A 140 0.32 -4.08 7.05
N GLN A 141 0.62 -4.73 5.93
CA GLN A 141 -0.34 -4.85 4.83
C GLN A 141 -1.69 -5.36 5.36
N SER A 142 -2.76 -4.70 4.95
CA SER A 142 -4.10 -4.98 5.44
C SER A 142 -5.12 -4.92 4.31
N THR A 143 -6.15 -5.77 4.40
CA THR A 143 -7.27 -5.76 3.47
C THR A 143 -8.49 -5.21 4.17
N VAL A 144 -9.09 -4.18 3.58
CA VAL A 144 -10.38 -3.66 3.99
C VAL A 144 -11.44 -4.21 3.04
N THR A 145 -12.53 -4.71 3.59
CA THR A 145 -13.72 -5.12 2.83
C THR A 145 -14.91 -4.31 3.27
N VAL A 146 -15.83 -4.04 2.33
CA VAL A 146 -17.14 -3.47 2.61
C VAL A 146 -18.20 -4.37 2.02
N GLU A 147 -19.21 -4.72 2.82
CA GLU A 147 -20.45 -5.27 2.34
C GLU A 147 -21.47 -4.14 2.21
N VAL A 148 -21.93 -3.89 0.98
CA VAL A 148 -22.93 -2.88 0.66
C VAL A 148 -24.26 -3.60 0.45
N THR A 149 -25.30 -3.22 1.20
CA THR A 149 -26.65 -3.80 1.07
C THR A 149 -27.60 -2.67 0.69
N ASN A 150 -28.25 -2.79 -0.46
CA ASN A 150 -29.23 -1.82 -0.94
C ASN A 150 -30.57 -1.93 -0.22
N GLY A 151 -31.50 -0.99 -0.49
CA GLY A 151 -32.82 -0.97 0.14
C GLY A 151 -33.72 -2.18 -0.20
N ALA A 152 -33.39 -2.96 -1.24
CA ALA A 152 -34.07 -4.21 -1.60
C ALA A 152 -33.49 -5.44 -0.90
N GLY A 153 -32.42 -5.29 -0.12
CA GLY A 153 -31.75 -6.38 0.59
C GLY A 153 -30.71 -7.13 -0.23
N CYS A 154 -30.39 -6.67 -1.46
CA CYS A 154 -29.30 -7.25 -2.25
C CYS A 154 -27.96 -6.73 -1.75
N SER A 155 -26.97 -7.63 -1.58
CA SER A 155 -25.65 -7.30 -1.07
C SER A 155 -24.56 -7.61 -2.08
N LEU A 156 -23.49 -6.80 -2.07
CA LEU A 156 -22.22 -7.06 -2.75
C LEU A 156 -21.06 -6.70 -1.83
N THR A 157 -19.99 -7.48 -1.90
CA THR A 157 -18.77 -7.21 -1.14
C THR A 157 -17.66 -6.70 -2.05
N GLY A 158 -17.08 -5.55 -1.70
CA GLY A 158 -15.88 -5.00 -2.31
C GLY A 158 -14.68 -5.14 -1.40
N SER A 159 -13.47 -4.99 -1.94
CA SER A 159 -12.23 -5.07 -1.17
C SER A 159 -11.18 -4.09 -1.68
N LEU A 160 -10.32 -3.62 -0.76
CA LEU A 160 -9.17 -2.76 -1.02
C LEU A 160 -8.00 -3.21 -0.17
N THR A 161 -6.80 -3.28 -0.76
CA THR A 161 -5.57 -3.62 -0.02
C THR A 161 -4.79 -2.36 0.28
N ILE A 162 -4.47 -2.14 1.56
CA ILE A 162 -3.61 -1.07 2.03
C ILE A 162 -2.19 -1.63 2.20
N PHE A 163 -1.23 -1.00 1.55
CA PHE A 163 0.17 -1.41 1.54
C PHE A 163 0.99 -0.61 2.57
N VAL A 164 1.95 -1.29 3.21
CA VAL A 164 2.81 -0.70 4.25
C VAL A 164 4.26 -1.10 3.98
N PRO A 165 5.06 -0.26 3.31
CA PRO A 165 6.49 -0.47 3.22
C PRO A 165 7.15 -0.21 4.58
N LYS A 166 8.13 -1.06 4.96
CA LYS A 166 8.79 -0.97 6.24
C LYS A 166 10.24 -1.45 6.16
N ALA A 167 11.19 -0.61 6.54
CA ALA A 167 12.59 -0.99 6.72
C ALA A 167 12.81 -1.59 8.12
N ALA A 168 13.59 -2.67 8.21
CA ALA A 168 13.95 -3.32 9.47
C ALA A 168 15.28 -2.82 10.02
N THR A 169 16.28 -2.65 9.14
CA THR A 169 17.64 -2.19 9.54
C THR A 169 18.18 -1.15 8.57
N ALA A 170 18.99 -0.24 9.10
CA ALA A 170 19.68 0.78 8.32
C ALA A 170 20.88 0.24 7.53
N GLY A 171 21.38 -0.94 7.91
CA GLY A 171 22.65 -1.44 7.42
C GLY A 171 23.87 -0.73 8.02
N VAL A 172 25.04 -1.01 7.46
CA VAL A 172 26.35 -0.54 7.96
C VAL A 172 27.12 0.10 6.83
N ILE A 173 27.76 1.22 7.12
CA ILE A 173 28.68 1.92 6.22
C ILE A 173 30.10 1.84 6.78
N ALA A 174 31.09 1.82 5.90
CA ALA A 174 32.51 1.84 6.26
C ALA A 174 33.31 2.65 5.25
N ALA A 175 34.30 3.38 5.74
CA ALA A 175 35.34 3.99 4.94
C ALA A 175 36.68 3.26 5.19
N ASN A 176 37.62 3.40 4.27
CA ASN A 176 38.97 2.92 4.48
C ASN A 176 39.65 3.75 5.59
N ALA A 177 40.21 3.11 6.58
CA ALA A 177 40.80 3.80 7.73
C ALA A 177 41.95 4.77 7.35
N ALA A 178 42.65 4.53 6.22
CA ALA A 178 43.70 5.40 5.71
C ALA A 178 43.17 6.74 5.17
N ASP A 179 41.88 6.85 4.90
CA ASP A 179 41.29 7.99 4.21
C ASP A 179 40.41 8.84 5.13
N LEU A 180 40.53 8.62 6.44
CA LEU A 180 39.75 9.34 7.46
C LEU A 180 40.42 10.62 7.95
N VAL A 181 41.59 10.97 7.40
CA VAL A 181 42.36 12.21 7.73
C VAL A 181 42.67 12.94 6.44
N LEU A 182 42.16 14.16 6.31
CA LEU A 182 42.27 15.02 5.12
C LEU A 182 42.91 16.36 5.48
N CYS A 183 43.50 17.06 4.48
CA CYS A 183 43.80 18.48 4.61
C CYS A 183 42.55 19.33 4.29
N PRO A 184 42.46 20.57 4.81
CA PRO A 184 41.37 21.47 4.51
C PRO A 184 41.20 21.69 3.00
N GLY A 185 39.99 21.49 2.49
CA GLY A 185 39.66 21.64 1.06
C GLY A 185 39.91 20.42 0.20
N ASP A 186 40.49 19.35 0.74
CA ASP A 186 40.57 18.08 0.01
C ASP A 186 39.21 17.50 -0.23
N ASN A 187 39.08 16.85 -1.37
CA ASN A 187 37.92 16.01 -1.63
C ASN A 187 38.15 14.61 -1.05
N ILE A 188 37.09 14.00 -0.55
CA ILE A 188 37.14 12.56 -0.26
C ILE A 188 37.53 11.84 -1.56
N ALA A 189 38.64 11.08 -1.52
CA ALA A 189 39.18 10.41 -2.70
C ALA A 189 38.69 8.95 -2.84
N PHE A 190 37.69 8.53 -2.08
CA PHE A 190 37.20 7.15 -2.00
C PHE A 190 35.70 7.11 -1.75
N ASP A 191 35.06 6.08 -2.21
CA ASP A 191 33.65 5.84 -1.93
C ASP A 191 33.46 5.36 -0.49
N ILE A 192 32.45 5.88 0.20
CA ILE A 192 32.02 5.30 1.47
C ILE A 192 31.13 4.11 1.14
N ALA A 193 31.71 2.90 1.27
CA ALA A 193 31.06 1.68 0.92
C ALA A 193 29.96 1.31 1.93
N SER A 194 28.91 0.69 1.43
CA SER A 194 27.95 -0.02 2.27
C SER A 194 28.36 -1.48 2.37
N THR A 195 28.80 -1.91 3.53
CA THR A 195 29.06 -3.35 3.78
C THR A 195 27.76 -4.13 4.01
N ASN A 196 26.68 -3.43 4.35
CA ASN A 196 25.33 -3.97 4.48
C ASN A 196 24.32 -2.88 4.10
N PRO A 197 23.51 -3.08 3.03
CA PRO A 197 22.50 -2.10 2.58
C PRO A 197 21.36 -1.89 3.58
N GLY A 198 21.20 -2.76 4.57
CA GLY A 198 20.00 -2.86 5.40
C GLY A 198 19.05 -3.94 4.90
N THR A 199 17.92 -4.09 5.57
CA THR A 199 16.90 -5.08 5.21
C THR A 199 15.51 -4.47 5.28
N LEU A 200 14.60 -4.99 4.43
CA LEU A 200 13.17 -4.79 4.63
C LEU A 200 12.68 -5.64 5.81
N ASP A 201 11.67 -5.13 6.50
CA ASP A 201 10.95 -5.92 7.50
C ASP A 201 10.19 -7.06 6.83
N ALA A 202 10.10 -8.22 7.48
CA ALA A 202 9.38 -9.38 6.95
C ALA A 202 7.88 -9.11 6.73
N SER A 203 7.30 -8.12 7.43
CA SER A 203 5.92 -7.67 7.25
C SER A 203 5.77 -6.57 6.19
N SER A 204 6.86 -6.15 5.54
CA SER A 204 6.81 -5.14 4.48
C SER A 204 6.00 -5.66 3.29
N SER A 205 5.15 -4.80 2.74
CA SER A 205 4.30 -5.15 1.60
C SER A 205 5.12 -5.51 0.37
N ALA A 206 4.61 -6.43 -0.42
CA ALA A 206 5.22 -6.81 -1.69
C ALA A 206 5.42 -5.60 -2.60
N GLY A 207 6.54 -5.57 -3.33
CA GLY A 207 6.92 -4.44 -4.18
C GLY A 207 7.57 -3.27 -3.43
N SER A 208 7.83 -3.40 -2.12
CA SER A 208 8.65 -2.44 -1.37
C SER A 208 10.13 -2.64 -1.71
N VAL A 209 10.86 -1.53 -1.76
CA VAL A 209 12.31 -1.49 -1.98
C VAL A 209 12.97 -0.60 -0.93
N LEU A 210 14.27 -0.80 -0.69
CA LEU A 210 15.05 0.12 0.13
C LEU A 210 15.48 1.32 -0.70
N THR A 211 15.40 2.51 -0.08
CA THR A 211 15.94 3.76 -0.61
C THR A 211 16.81 4.42 0.44
N TYR A 212 17.66 5.34 0.01
CA TYR A 212 18.72 5.90 0.86
C TYR A 212 18.84 7.39 0.68
N GLN A 213 19.31 8.07 1.76
CA GLN A 213 19.74 9.44 1.73
C GLN A 213 21.00 9.59 2.60
N TRP A 214 22.10 10.03 2.01
CA TRP A 214 23.30 10.35 2.77
C TRP A 214 23.19 11.73 3.40
N GLN A 215 23.76 11.85 4.58
CA GLN A 215 23.77 13.08 5.36
C GLN A 215 25.15 13.32 5.93
N GLN A 216 25.48 14.60 6.09
CA GLN A 216 26.69 15.08 6.74
C GLN A 216 26.38 16.08 7.83
N ARG A 217 27.30 16.23 8.79
CA ARG A 217 27.30 17.32 9.75
C ARG A 217 28.75 17.67 10.14
N ASN A 218 28.96 18.89 10.63
CA ASN A 218 30.21 19.26 11.28
C ASN A 218 30.36 18.47 12.58
N ALA A 219 31.51 17.81 12.79
CA ALA A 219 31.76 16.99 13.98
C ALA A 219 31.94 17.82 15.23
N THR A 220 32.50 19.04 15.11
CA THR A 220 32.82 19.93 16.23
C THR A 220 31.56 20.65 16.74
N THR A 221 30.75 21.20 15.84
CA THR A 221 29.50 21.88 16.19
C THR A 221 28.30 20.95 16.36
N GLY A 222 28.35 19.80 15.75
CA GLY A 222 27.51 18.62 16.02
C GLY A 222 26.00 18.73 15.81
N ASN A 223 25.50 19.88 15.40
CA ASN A 223 24.14 20.23 15.71
C ASN A 223 23.07 19.72 14.71
N VAL A 224 23.35 19.73 13.42
CA VAL A 224 22.32 19.41 12.42
C VAL A 224 22.88 18.53 11.31
N TRP A 225 22.22 17.41 11.08
CA TRP A 225 22.46 16.59 9.89
C TRP A 225 21.85 17.25 8.66
N THR A 226 22.64 17.47 7.63
CA THR A 226 22.20 18.03 6.35
C THR A 226 22.27 16.96 5.25
N PRO A 227 21.26 16.86 4.38
CA PRO A 227 21.31 15.93 3.24
C PRO A 227 22.49 16.29 2.31
N ILE A 228 23.21 15.27 1.84
CA ILE A 228 24.15 15.39 0.72
C ILE A 228 23.32 15.28 -0.55
N ALA A 229 23.33 16.34 -1.37
CA ALA A 229 22.50 16.39 -2.58
C ALA A 229 22.83 15.24 -3.54
N LEU A 230 21.81 14.66 -4.15
CA LEU A 230 21.90 13.54 -5.13
C LEU A 230 22.51 12.24 -4.58
N ALA A 231 22.87 12.18 -3.32
CA ALA A 231 23.46 10.99 -2.68
C ALA A 231 22.36 10.04 -2.18
N THR A 232 21.77 9.26 -3.11
CA THR A 232 20.63 8.36 -2.85
C THR A 232 20.95 6.89 -3.11
N SER A 233 22.19 6.56 -3.49
CA SER A 233 22.65 5.18 -3.64
C SER A 233 22.98 4.54 -2.31
N TYR A 234 23.03 3.21 -2.24
CA TYR A 234 23.45 2.50 -1.03
C TYR A 234 24.93 2.71 -0.67
N THR A 235 25.77 3.09 -1.65
CA THR A 235 27.16 3.56 -1.50
C THR A 235 27.21 5.05 -1.82
N LEU A 236 28.00 5.83 -1.07
CA LEU A 236 28.29 7.22 -1.43
C LEU A 236 29.38 7.23 -2.50
N ASP A 237 28.99 7.47 -3.72
CA ASP A 237 29.87 7.55 -4.89
C ASP A 237 30.33 9.00 -5.07
N ILE A 238 31.58 9.27 -4.80
CA ILE A 238 32.17 10.60 -4.90
C ILE A 238 32.39 11.08 -6.34
N SER A 239 32.40 10.17 -7.31
CA SER A 239 32.52 10.55 -8.72
C SER A 239 31.25 11.26 -9.23
N VAL A 240 30.11 10.92 -8.61
CA VAL A 240 28.80 11.52 -8.89
C VAL A 240 28.49 12.66 -7.91
N THR A 241 28.97 12.54 -6.68
CA THR A 241 28.68 13.48 -5.59
C THR A 241 29.99 13.93 -4.92
N PRO A 242 30.80 14.77 -5.58
CA PRO A 242 32.06 15.25 -5.01
C PRO A 242 31.77 16.01 -3.70
N LEU A 243 32.47 15.62 -2.65
CA LEU A 243 32.32 16.19 -1.31
C LEU A 243 33.64 16.77 -0.86
N SER A 244 33.74 18.10 -0.80
CA SER A 244 34.91 18.83 -0.28
C SER A 244 34.75 19.03 1.22
N ILE A 245 35.76 18.59 1.98
CA ILE A 245 35.77 18.61 3.44
C ILE A 245 36.74 19.69 3.91
N ASN A 246 36.22 20.70 4.62
CA ASN A 246 37.03 21.82 5.15
C ASN A 246 37.20 21.77 6.66
N GLU A 247 36.50 20.93 7.35
CA GLU A 247 36.47 20.79 8.81
C GLU A 247 36.03 19.37 9.18
N ASP A 248 36.28 18.98 10.42
CA ASP A 248 35.88 17.66 10.92
C ASP A 248 34.44 17.40 10.63
N THR A 249 34.18 16.31 9.88
CA THR A 249 32.90 16.01 9.33
C THR A 249 32.46 14.59 9.68
N GLU A 250 31.21 14.43 10.08
CA GLU A 250 30.60 13.16 10.28
C GLU A 250 29.61 12.87 9.14
N ILE A 251 29.61 11.61 8.66
CA ILE A 251 28.75 11.15 7.57
C ILE A 251 27.96 9.94 8.06
N ARG A 252 26.67 9.90 7.67
CA ARG A 252 25.79 8.74 7.88
C ARG A 252 24.88 8.55 6.66
N ARG A 253 24.26 7.38 6.59
CA ARG A 253 23.21 7.08 5.62
C ARG A 253 21.90 6.81 6.34
N LEU A 254 20.82 7.42 5.88
CA LEU A 254 19.46 7.03 6.25
C LEU A 254 18.95 5.96 5.29
N THR A 255 18.23 4.98 5.80
CA THR A 255 17.60 3.91 5.05
C THR A 255 16.08 4.01 5.24
N PHE A 256 15.36 3.93 4.13
CA PHE A 256 13.90 3.98 4.06
C PHE A 256 13.38 2.74 3.34
N ALA A 257 12.10 2.45 3.50
CA ALA A 257 11.38 1.53 2.64
C ALA A 257 10.41 2.32 1.77
N THR A 258 10.47 2.12 0.48
CA THR A 258 9.65 2.86 -0.50
C THR A 258 8.80 1.88 -1.29
N ARG A 259 7.54 2.24 -1.52
CA ARG A 259 6.65 1.55 -2.45
C ARG A 259 5.96 2.59 -3.30
N SER A 260 6.06 2.43 -4.64
CA SER A 260 5.64 3.46 -5.58
C SER A 260 6.33 4.79 -5.26
N THR A 261 5.60 5.83 -4.92
CA THR A 261 6.13 7.16 -4.56
C THR A 261 6.11 7.44 -3.05
N VAL A 262 5.66 6.48 -2.24
CA VAL A 262 5.57 6.65 -0.78
C VAL A 262 6.80 6.09 -0.10
N GLU A 263 7.55 6.97 0.56
CA GLU A 263 8.74 6.65 1.34
C GLU A 263 8.42 6.58 2.84
N CYS A 264 8.84 5.51 3.50
CA CYS A 264 8.58 5.24 4.91
C CYS A 264 9.85 4.88 5.71
N PRO A 265 10.06 5.47 6.88
CA PRO A 265 9.28 6.58 7.41
C PRO A 265 9.42 7.83 6.54
N ALA A 266 8.59 8.84 6.76
CA ALA A 266 8.64 10.07 5.96
C ALA A 266 10.05 10.70 5.92
N ALA A 267 10.34 11.46 4.88
CA ALA A 267 11.66 12.06 4.61
C ALA A 267 12.29 12.70 5.87
N GLY A 268 13.54 12.36 6.15
CA GLY A 268 14.31 12.85 7.31
C GLY A 268 14.22 11.98 8.57
N ALA A 269 13.26 11.04 8.65
CA ALA A 269 13.08 10.12 9.78
C ALA A 269 13.57 8.68 9.49
N GLY A 270 14.29 8.46 8.39
CA GLY A 270 14.85 7.16 8.02
C GLY A 270 15.72 6.54 9.10
N LEU A 271 15.92 5.24 9.03
CA LEU A 271 16.78 4.51 9.96
C LEU A 271 18.25 4.90 9.73
N PRO A 272 18.97 5.46 10.73
CA PRO A 272 20.36 5.86 10.55
C PRO A 272 21.32 4.66 10.62
N SER A 273 22.33 4.63 9.73
CA SER A 273 23.48 3.75 9.84
C SER A 273 24.36 4.15 11.02
N ASN A 274 25.48 3.42 11.24
CA ASN A 274 26.60 3.95 11.98
C ASN A 274 27.12 5.23 11.33
N VAL A 275 27.94 5.99 12.10
CA VAL A 275 28.59 7.22 11.66
C VAL A 275 30.02 6.91 11.24
N VAL A 276 30.47 7.54 10.16
CA VAL A 276 31.85 7.61 9.73
C VAL A 276 32.34 9.04 10.02
N SER A 277 33.45 9.19 10.79
CA SER A 277 34.06 10.46 11.10
C SER A 277 35.27 10.68 10.22
N ILE A 278 35.38 11.85 9.62
CA ILE A 278 36.52 12.32 8.82
C ILE A 278 37.13 13.50 9.56
N ASN A 279 38.41 13.39 9.90
CA ASN A 279 39.14 14.43 10.59
C ASN A 279 39.89 15.31 9.58
N VAL A 280 39.97 16.60 9.84
CA VAL A 280 40.71 17.54 9.01
C VAL A 280 41.90 18.04 9.82
N GLU A 281 43.08 17.71 9.35
CA GLU A 281 44.32 18.20 9.98
C GLU A 281 44.75 19.51 9.34
N GLU A 282 44.79 20.57 10.17
CA GLU A 282 45.35 21.86 9.75
C GLU A 282 46.79 21.71 9.31
N PRO A 283 47.16 22.27 8.15
CA PRO A 283 48.55 22.23 7.72
C PRO A 283 49.40 23.00 8.72
N ARG A 284 50.49 22.38 9.14
CA ARG A 284 51.49 23.06 9.95
C ARG A 284 52.15 24.12 9.11
N ASN A 285 52.12 25.38 9.56
CA ASN A 285 52.77 26.49 8.88
C ASN A 285 54.24 26.54 9.33
N PRO A 286 55.18 25.95 8.60
CA PRO A 286 56.57 26.02 8.97
C PRO A 286 57.08 27.45 8.78
N THR A 287 57.77 27.97 9.76
CA THR A 287 58.51 29.24 9.64
C THR A 287 59.97 28.92 9.53
N ILE A 288 60.70 29.70 8.74
CA ILE A 288 62.14 29.59 8.63
C ILE A 288 62.75 30.76 9.39
N THR A 289 63.59 30.44 10.33
CA THR A 289 64.45 31.45 11.00
C THR A 289 65.86 31.25 10.54
N THR A 290 66.55 32.35 10.36
CA THR A 290 67.97 32.36 10.01
C THR A 290 68.78 32.85 11.17
N ASN A 291 69.92 32.26 11.38
CA ASN A 291 70.98 32.77 12.31
C ASN A 291 72.29 32.90 11.53
N PRO A 292 72.85 34.10 11.39
CA PRO A 292 72.68 35.29 12.21
C PRO A 292 71.63 36.31 11.72
N GLY A 293 70.65 35.95 10.94
CA GLY A 293 69.64 36.87 10.45
C GLY A 293 69.48 36.77 8.90
N THR A 294 68.74 37.70 8.28
CA THR A 294 68.50 37.70 6.80
C THR A 294 69.65 38.39 6.02
N THR A 295 70.59 39.07 6.71
CA THR A 295 71.70 39.72 6.03
C THR A 295 73.01 39.10 6.56
N VAL A 296 73.80 38.59 5.66
CA VAL A 296 75.12 38.00 5.96
C VAL A 296 76.14 38.59 5.03
N CYS A 297 77.41 38.73 5.55
CA CYS A 297 78.57 39.10 4.73
C CYS A 297 78.98 37.92 3.84
N ALA A 298 79.47 38.18 2.65
CA ALA A 298 79.80 37.11 1.68
C ALA A 298 80.83 36.10 2.21
N GLU A 299 81.62 36.52 3.18
CA GLU A 299 82.65 35.72 3.84
C GLU A 299 82.11 34.75 4.89
N ASP A 300 80.84 34.96 5.36
CA ASP A 300 80.26 34.22 6.45
C ASP A 300 79.26 33.15 5.96
N VAL A 301 79.06 32.95 4.61
CA VAL A 301 78.09 32.09 4.03
C VAL A 301 78.28 30.62 4.41
N THR A 302 79.39 30.19 4.87
CA THR A 302 79.72 28.80 5.23
C THR A 302 79.07 28.30 6.54
N ASN A 303 78.46 29.18 7.34
CA ASN A 303 77.93 28.87 8.68
C ASN A 303 76.45 29.24 8.82
N LEU A 304 75.70 29.36 7.71
CA LEU A 304 74.28 29.65 7.75
C LEU A 304 73.51 28.46 8.23
N VAL A 305 72.68 28.62 9.26
CA VAL A 305 71.80 27.60 9.77
C VAL A 305 70.36 28.06 9.55
N PHE A 306 69.63 27.26 8.83
CA PHE A 306 68.16 27.41 8.67
C PHE A 306 67.46 26.42 9.57
N THR A 307 66.57 26.89 10.42
CA THR A 307 65.77 26.04 11.29
C THR A 307 64.33 26.13 10.91
N ALA A 308 63.68 24.98 10.57
CA ALA A 308 62.23 24.89 10.40
C ALA A 308 61.60 24.77 11.78
N ASN A 309 60.74 25.68 12.12
CA ASN A 309 59.83 25.58 13.27
C ASN A 309 58.52 24.99 12.83
N THR A 310 58.20 23.81 13.34
CA THR A 310 56.93 23.08 13.03
C THR A 310 55.96 23.16 14.21
#